data_3075f0242a356bc03522875f0939e3a1
#
_entry.id   3075f0242a356bc03522875f0939e3a1
#
_cell.length_a   1.000
_cell.length_b   1.000
_cell.length_c   1.000
_cell.angle_alpha   90.00
_cell.angle_beta   90.00
_cell.angle_gamma   90.00
#
_symmetry.space_group_name_H-M   'P 1'
#
loop_
_entity.id
_entity.type
_entity.pdbx_description
1 polymer ?
#
loop_
_entity_poly.entity_id
_entity_poly.type
_entity_poly.pdbx_seq_one_letter_code
_entity_poly.pdbx_strand_id
1 'polypeptide(L)'
;MEIKQLESTRGFVIYDLPGAETYVGPSRLGAKLIPGNAEMLVRHQTYLFALAEQRKSGATIGLKVDPEEADIAIAALASELSDEFSSHRLLTSPGLRLNQTSLEPVLRYDNRNPVTREDRDGVTFDQELVAVGAATCASYFAKPSDGWRVAIEGFNETGLAIAREIETRGGQVAKVSTAKGCVA
;
A
#
# COMPACT_ATOMS: atom_id res chain seq x y z
N MET A 1 7.86 20.41 -3.62
CA MET A 1 7.13 19.31 -4.30
C MET A 1 7.41 19.39 -5.77
N GLU A 2 7.69 18.26 -6.40
CA GLU A 2 7.98 18.14 -7.83
C GLU A 2 7.01 17.13 -8.45
N ILE A 3 6.47 17.44 -9.63
CA ILE A 3 5.57 16.54 -10.38
C ILE A 3 6.24 16.27 -11.73
N LYS A 4 6.65 15.01 -11.93
CA LYS A 4 7.21 14.50 -13.18
C LYS A 4 6.12 13.77 -13.97
N GLN A 5 5.86 14.18 -15.20
CA GLN A 5 5.02 13.40 -16.09
C GLN A 5 5.81 12.21 -16.64
N LEU A 6 5.17 11.05 -16.76
CA LEU A 6 5.76 9.89 -17.41
C LEU A 6 5.69 10.06 -18.93
N GLU A 7 6.77 9.65 -19.62
CA GLU A 7 6.88 9.74 -21.07
C GLU A 7 6.42 8.46 -21.77
N SER A 8 6.68 7.31 -21.14
CA SER A 8 6.39 6.00 -21.71
C SER A 8 4.94 5.54 -21.52
N THR A 9 4.21 6.16 -20.60
CA THR A 9 2.81 5.84 -20.31
C THR A 9 2.06 7.04 -19.76
N ARG A 10 0.73 7.00 -19.79
CA ARG A 10 -0.09 8.05 -19.21
C ARG A 10 -0.02 7.99 -17.67
N GLY A 11 0.76 8.89 -17.09
CA GLY A 11 0.95 8.89 -15.64
C GLY A 11 1.85 10.00 -15.15
N PHE A 12 2.10 9.98 -13.86
CA PHE A 12 2.95 10.95 -13.18
C PHE A 12 3.63 10.34 -11.96
N VAL A 13 4.74 10.95 -11.56
CA VAL A 13 5.34 10.73 -10.25
C VAL A 13 5.33 12.05 -9.49
N ILE A 14 4.99 12.03 -8.22
CA ILE A 14 5.08 13.18 -7.32
C ILE A 14 6.14 12.88 -6.28
N TYR A 15 7.07 13.82 -6.11
CA TYR A 15 8.09 13.83 -5.07
C TYR A 15 7.84 15.02 -4.14
N ASP A 16 7.79 14.82 -2.81
CA ASP A 16 7.46 15.92 -1.90
C ASP A 16 8.62 16.90 -1.71
N LEU A 17 9.73 16.45 -1.14
CA LEU A 17 10.90 17.28 -0.88
C LEU A 17 11.95 17.09 -1.98
N PRO A 18 12.15 18.06 -2.89
CA PRO A 18 13.18 17.95 -3.92
C PRO A 18 14.58 17.75 -3.30
N GLY A 19 15.36 16.84 -3.88
CA GLY A 19 16.72 16.55 -3.43
C GLY A 19 16.83 15.56 -2.26
N ALA A 20 15.74 14.93 -1.82
CA ALA A 20 15.83 13.82 -0.87
C ALA A 20 16.59 12.63 -1.48
N GLU A 21 17.35 11.91 -0.65
CA GLU A 21 18.12 10.74 -1.09
C GLU A 21 17.20 9.58 -1.48
N THR A 22 16.10 9.40 -0.74
CA THR A 22 15.14 8.31 -0.96
C THR A 22 13.71 8.83 -0.89
N TYR A 23 12.93 8.45 -1.87
CA TYR A 23 11.51 8.71 -1.97
C TYR A 23 10.72 7.42 -1.80
N VAL A 24 9.65 7.45 -1.01
CA VAL A 24 8.85 6.25 -0.70
C VAL A 24 7.36 6.56 -0.84
N GLY A 25 6.63 5.70 -1.51
CA GLY A 25 5.19 5.81 -1.57
C GLY A 25 4.53 4.85 -2.54
N PRO A 26 3.20 4.77 -2.53
CA PRO A 26 2.47 3.78 -3.30
C PRO A 26 2.36 4.12 -4.80
N SER A 27 2.36 3.07 -5.62
CA SER A 27 1.87 3.13 -7.00
C SER A 27 0.36 2.94 -7.02
N ARG A 28 -0.35 3.75 -7.80
CA ARG A 28 -1.81 3.80 -7.86
C ARG A 28 -2.27 3.78 -9.32
N LEU A 29 -3.36 3.09 -9.60
CA LEU A 29 -3.92 2.96 -10.94
C LEU A 29 -5.36 3.48 -10.99
N GLY A 30 -5.67 4.25 -12.01
CA GLY A 30 -7.02 4.70 -12.28
C GLY A 30 -7.10 5.82 -13.31
N ALA A 31 -7.97 5.68 -14.30
CA ALA A 31 -8.11 6.60 -15.43
C ALA A 31 -8.35 8.07 -15.03
N LYS A 32 -8.92 8.31 -13.85
CA LYS A 32 -9.29 9.66 -13.34
C LYS A 32 -8.34 10.17 -12.24
N LEU A 33 -7.13 9.62 -12.10
CA LEU A 33 -6.16 10.14 -11.14
C LEU A 33 -5.72 11.55 -11.50
N ILE A 34 -5.73 12.43 -10.51
CA ILE A 34 -5.32 13.83 -10.64
C ILE A 34 -4.14 14.07 -9.69
N PRO A 35 -3.01 14.65 -10.16
CA PRO A 35 -1.86 14.94 -9.30
C PRO A 35 -2.23 15.72 -8.04
N GLY A 36 -3.00 16.79 -8.16
CA GLY A 36 -3.38 17.64 -7.02
C GLY A 36 -4.08 16.90 -5.88
N ASN A 37 -4.84 15.84 -6.18
CA ASN A 37 -5.46 15.01 -5.13
C ASN A 37 -4.45 14.09 -4.42
N ALA A 38 -3.28 13.89 -4.99
CA ALA A 38 -2.25 13.04 -4.43
C ALA A 38 -1.20 13.81 -3.60
N GLU A 39 -1.12 15.13 -3.74
CA GLU A 39 -0.15 15.99 -3.05
C GLU A 39 -0.23 15.86 -1.52
N MET A 40 -1.44 15.86 -0.98
CA MET A 40 -1.63 15.70 0.46
C MET A 40 -1.17 14.33 0.96
N LEU A 41 -1.40 13.26 0.17
CA LEU A 41 -0.95 11.91 0.52
C LEU A 41 0.58 11.83 0.55
N VAL A 42 1.23 12.43 -0.44
CA VAL A 42 2.69 12.48 -0.53
C VAL A 42 3.29 13.27 0.65
N ARG A 43 2.71 14.42 0.97
CA ARG A 43 3.10 15.24 2.13
C ARG A 43 2.88 14.50 3.45
N HIS A 44 1.76 13.82 3.60
CA HIS A 44 1.47 13.01 4.78
C HIS A 44 2.54 11.92 4.98
N GLN A 45 2.94 11.25 3.92
CA GLN A 45 4.00 10.23 3.96
C GLN A 45 5.33 10.82 4.45
N THR A 46 5.69 12.02 3.98
CA THR A 46 6.89 12.73 4.46
C THR A 46 6.81 13.01 5.97
N TYR A 47 5.66 13.45 6.46
CA TYR A 47 5.49 13.69 7.89
C TYR A 47 5.59 12.42 8.73
N LEU A 48 5.09 11.29 8.24
CA LEU A 48 5.24 9.99 8.91
C LEU A 48 6.73 9.60 9.01
N PHE A 49 7.50 9.79 7.94
CA PHE A 49 8.95 9.53 7.98
C PHE A 49 9.68 10.47 8.94
N ALA A 50 9.32 11.75 8.96
CA ALA A 50 9.91 12.71 9.90
C ALA A 50 9.57 12.35 11.35
N LEU A 51 8.33 11.94 11.63
CA LEU A 51 7.91 11.47 12.96
C LEU A 51 8.69 10.22 13.41
N ALA A 52 9.02 9.34 12.47
CA ALA A 52 9.84 8.14 12.70
C ALA A 52 11.35 8.41 12.63
N GLU A 53 11.78 9.67 12.58
CA GLU A 53 13.18 10.11 12.48
C GLU A 53 13.93 9.53 11.27
N GLN A 54 13.20 9.24 10.16
CA GLN A 54 13.76 8.71 8.94
C GLN A 54 14.01 9.82 7.90
N ARG A 55 15.20 9.84 7.31
CA ARG A 55 15.59 10.78 6.25
C ARG A 55 15.05 10.34 4.89
N LYS A 56 13.72 10.26 4.78
CA LYS A 56 13.01 9.87 3.55
C LYS A 56 11.96 10.91 3.23
N SER A 57 11.61 11.02 1.97
CA SER A 57 10.53 11.87 1.50
C SER A 57 9.39 11.03 0.93
N GLY A 58 8.19 11.53 1.06
CA GLY A 58 7.03 10.93 0.43
C GLY A 58 7.08 11.04 -1.10
N ALA A 59 6.53 10.02 -1.76
CA ALA A 59 6.29 10.01 -3.19
C ALA A 59 4.98 9.29 -3.51
N THR A 60 4.51 9.39 -4.74
CA THR A 60 3.49 8.51 -5.28
C THR A 60 3.59 8.44 -6.79
N ILE A 61 3.28 7.27 -7.33
CA ILE A 61 3.15 7.05 -8.77
C ILE A 61 1.66 6.97 -9.10
N GLY A 62 1.21 7.70 -10.09
CA GLY A 62 -0.15 7.64 -10.59
C GLY A 62 -0.18 7.20 -12.05
N LEU A 63 -0.71 6.01 -12.34
CA LEU A 63 -0.96 5.51 -13.69
C LEU A 63 -2.39 5.85 -14.09
N LYS A 64 -2.55 6.68 -15.13
CA LYS A 64 -3.84 7.20 -15.62
C LYS A 64 -4.37 6.35 -16.77
N VAL A 65 -4.50 5.07 -16.52
CA VAL A 65 -4.94 4.08 -17.50
C VAL A 65 -6.11 3.26 -16.96
N ASP A 66 -6.82 2.60 -17.85
CA ASP A 66 -7.85 1.65 -17.48
C ASP A 66 -7.24 0.32 -17.00
N PRO A 67 -7.95 -0.48 -16.21
CA PRO A 67 -7.41 -1.73 -15.66
C PRO A 67 -6.88 -2.70 -16.71
N GLU A 68 -7.44 -2.71 -17.90
CA GLU A 68 -7.05 -3.56 -19.02
C GLU A 68 -5.68 -3.18 -19.61
N GLU A 69 -5.24 -1.95 -19.42
CA GLU A 69 -3.95 -1.43 -19.88
C GLU A 69 -2.86 -1.52 -18.77
N ALA A 70 -3.21 -2.01 -17.58
CA ALA A 70 -2.35 -1.96 -16.39
C ALA A 70 -0.98 -2.59 -16.62
N ASP A 71 -0.93 -3.81 -17.14
CA ASP A 71 0.32 -4.58 -17.29
C ASP A 71 1.30 -3.87 -18.24
N ILE A 72 0.78 -3.33 -19.34
CA ILE A 72 1.59 -2.59 -20.32
C ILE A 72 2.10 -1.29 -19.68
N ALA A 73 1.25 -0.56 -18.98
CA ALA A 73 1.61 0.69 -18.34
C ALA A 73 2.64 0.49 -17.22
N ILE A 74 2.53 -0.59 -16.44
CA ILE A 74 3.48 -0.91 -15.37
C ILE A 74 4.83 -1.34 -15.94
N ALA A 75 4.85 -2.13 -17.01
CA ALA A 75 6.08 -2.50 -17.68
C ALA A 75 6.82 -1.29 -18.27
N ALA A 76 6.08 -0.36 -18.90
CA ALA A 76 6.61 0.90 -19.42
C ALA A 76 7.17 1.79 -18.30
N LEU A 77 6.41 1.98 -17.22
CA LEU A 77 6.86 2.67 -16.00
C LEU A 77 8.15 2.06 -15.44
N ALA A 78 8.20 0.74 -15.28
CA ALA A 78 9.35 0.05 -14.72
C ALA A 78 10.62 0.27 -15.55
N SER A 79 10.49 0.28 -16.87
CA SER A 79 11.60 0.57 -17.78
C SER A 79 12.04 2.04 -17.70
N GLU A 80 11.08 2.99 -17.69
CA GLU A 80 11.37 4.43 -17.65
C GLU A 80 12.07 4.86 -16.35
N LEU A 81 11.68 4.26 -15.22
CA LEU A 81 12.22 4.60 -13.89
C LEU A 81 13.21 3.55 -13.37
N SER A 82 13.78 2.73 -14.25
CA SER A 82 14.68 1.63 -13.89
C SER A 82 15.88 2.06 -13.05
N ASP A 83 16.49 3.20 -13.37
CA ASP A 83 17.62 3.75 -12.62
C ASP A 83 17.21 4.22 -11.23
N GLU A 84 16.02 4.82 -11.09
CA GLU A 84 15.50 5.28 -9.80
C GLU A 84 15.14 4.09 -8.89
N PHE A 85 14.63 3.00 -9.45
CA PHE A 85 14.36 1.77 -8.72
C PHE A 85 15.64 1.02 -8.35
N SER A 86 16.57 0.85 -9.29
CA SER A 86 17.83 0.13 -9.08
C SER A 86 18.74 0.82 -8.07
N SER A 87 18.76 2.14 -8.06
CA SER A 87 19.52 2.94 -7.09
C SER A 87 18.81 3.07 -5.74
N HIS A 88 17.61 2.55 -5.60
CA HIS A 88 16.73 2.69 -4.42
C HIS A 88 16.38 4.15 -4.10
N ARG A 89 16.50 5.03 -5.08
CA ARG A 89 16.07 6.42 -4.94
C ARG A 89 14.55 6.53 -4.87
N LEU A 90 13.83 5.69 -5.61
CA LEU A 90 12.36 5.58 -5.54
C LEU A 90 11.96 4.18 -5.11
N LEU A 91 11.28 4.10 -3.98
CA LEU A 91 10.77 2.86 -3.40
C LEU A 91 9.26 2.88 -3.49
N THR A 92 8.68 1.90 -4.17
CA THR A 92 7.23 1.84 -4.31
C THR A 92 6.62 0.57 -3.74
N SER A 93 5.36 0.66 -3.41
CA SER A 93 4.52 -0.44 -2.94
C SER A 93 3.17 -0.43 -3.68
N PRO A 94 2.43 -1.53 -3.65
CA PRO A 94 1.07 -1.55 -4.17
C PRO A 94 0.17 -0.53 -3.46
N GLY A 95 -0.65 0.16 -4.24
CA GLY A 95 -1.66 1.08 -3.77
C GLY A 95 -2.99 0.83 -4.47
N LEU A 96 -3.74 1.89 -4.75
CA LEU A 96 -5.07 1.78 -5.32
C LEU A 96 -5.08 0.91 -6.59
N ARG A 97 -5.85 -0.18 -6.59
CA ARG A 97 -6.06 -1.13 -7.71
C ARG A 97 -4.81 -1.87 -8.19
N LEU A 98 -3.76 -1.89 -7.39
CA LEU A 98 -2.56 -2.68 -7.65
C LEU A 98 -2.31 -3.62 -6.48
N ASN A 99 -1.71 -4.75 -6.78
CA ASN A 99 -1.22 -5.71 -5.79
C ASN A 99 0.27 -6.00 -6.05
N GLN A 100 0.87 -6.85 -5.24
CA GLN A 100 2.28 -7.18 -5.35
C GLN A 100 2.64 -7.79 -6.70
N THR A 101 1.80 -8.67 -7.22
CA THR A 101 1.99 -9.31 -8.53
C THR A 101 1.98 -8.26 -9.65
N SER A 102 1.13 -7.24 -9.56
CA SER A 102 1.09 -6.16 -10.54
C SER A 102 2.42 -5.40 -10.63
N LEU A 103 3.17 -5.29 -9.53
CA LEU A 103 4.45 -4.58 -9.48
C LEU A 103 5.67 -5.47 -9.79
N GLU A 104 5.48 -6.73 -10.19
CA GLU A 104 6.58 -7.63 -10.54
C GLU A 104 7.57 -7.03 -11.56
N PRO A 105 7.17 -6.28 -12.61
CA PRO A 105 8.10 -5.60 -13.51
C PRO A 105 9.00 -4.58 -12.79
N VAL A 106 8.49 -3.87 -11.77
CA VAL A 106 9.27 -2.91 -10.97
C VAL A 106 10.26 -3.66 -10.06
N LEU A 107 9.83 -4.78 -9.46
CA LEU A 107 10.65 -5.58 -8.54
C LEU A 107 11.86 -6.23 -9.21
N ARG A 108 11.90 -6.31 -10.53
CA ARG A 108 13.09 -6.76 -11.28
C ARG A 108 14.25 -5.78 -11.17
N TYR A 109 13.95 -4.50 -10.98
CA TYR A 109 14.96 -3.44 -10.80
C TYR A 109 15.21 -3.18 -9.31
N ASP A 110 14.18 -3.23 -8.47
CA ASP A 110 14.29 -3.13 -7.02
C ASP A 110 14.61 -4.52 -6.43
N ASN A 111 15.87 -4.80 -6.23
CA ASN A 111 16.36 -6.11 -5.75
C ASN A 111 16.25 -6.30 -4.24
N ARG A 112 15.62 -5.38 -3.50
CA ARG A 112 15.37 -5.57 -2.07
C ARG A 112 14.40 -6.73 -1.86
N ASN A 113 14.56 -7.43 -0.74
CA ASN A 113 13.57 -8.44 -0.36
C ASN A 113 12.32 -7.73 0.21
N PRO A 114 11.21 -7.65 -0.52
CA PRO A 114 10.06 -6.91 -0.04
C PRO A 114 9.35 -7.65 1.07
N VAL A 115 9.11 -6.95 2.19
CA VAL A 115 8.27 -7.44 3.30
C VAL A 115 6.80 -7.66 2.88
N THR A 116 6.46 -7.24 1.67
CA THR A 116 5.15 -7.40 1.03
C THR A 116 5.03 -8.71 0.24
N ARG A 117 6.06 -9.59 0.24
CA ARG A 117 5.93 -10.93 -0.34
C ARG A 117 5.06 -11.78 0.57
N GLU A 118 4.24 -12.61 -0.07
CA GLU A 118 3.47 -13.62 0.62
C GLU A 118 4.38 -14.50 1.48
N ASP A 119 4.04 -14.63 2.75
CA ASP A 119 4.85 -15.39 3.70
C ASP A 119 4.05 -16.58 4.25
N ARG A 120 2.83 -16.39 4.72
CA ARG A 120 2.06 -17.43 5.38
C ARG A 120 0.60 -17.43 4.97
N ASP A 121 0.14 -18.51 4.36
CA ASP A 121 -1.27 -18.74 4.02
C ASP A 121 -1.90 -17.56 3.22
N GLY A 122 -1.16 -16.99 2.28
CA GLY A 122 -1.63 -15.89 1.45
C GLY A 122 -1.60 -14.50 2.11
N VAL A 123 -0.98 -14.38 3.30
CA VAL A 123 -0.84 -13.11 4.06
C VAL A 123 0.62 -12.68 4.07
N THR A 124 0.87 -11.42 3.75
CA THR A 124 2.20 -10.83 3.76
C THR A 124 2.55 -10.26 5.15
N PHE A 125 3.83 -10.07 5.42
CA PHE A 125 4.29 -9.56 6.72
C PHE A 125 3.74 -8.17 7.07
N ASP A 126 3.61 -7.28 6.09
CA ASP A 126 3.00 -5.97 6.31
C ASP A 126 1.51 -6.06 6.62
N GLN A 127 0.78 -7.00 6.01
CA GLN A 127 -0.62 -7.28 6.34
C GLN A 127 -0.76 -7.85 7.76
N GLU A 128 0.16 -8.72 8.18
CA GLU A 128 0.20 -9.21 9.57
C GLU A 128 0.44 -8.06 10.57
N LEU A 129 1.37 -7.13 10.28
CA LEU A 129 1.60 -5.96 11.13
C LEU A 129 0.36 -5.07 11.25
N VAL A 130 -0.37 -4.86 10.16
CA VAL A 130 -1.66 -4.14 10.19
C VAL A 130 -2.67 -4.88 11.03
N ALA A 131 -2.74 -6.20 10.89
CA ALA A 131 -3.66 -7.04 11.67
C ALA A 131 -3.39 -6.97 13.18
N VAL A 132 -2.14 -7.10 13.58
CA VAL A 132 -1.72 -6.96 14.99
C VAL A 132 -2.09 -5.59 15.54
N GLY A 133 -1.82 -4.51 14.77
CA GLY A 133 -2.18 -3.15 15.16
C GLY A 133 -3.69 -2.97 15.33
N ALA A 134 -4.48 -3.38 14.34
CA ALA A 134 -5.94 -3.27 14.36
C ALA A 134 -6.57 -4.08 15.50
N ALA A 135 -6.13 -5.34 15.68
CA ALA A 135 -6.64 -6.20 16.75
C ALA A 135 -6.24 -5.70 18.14
N THR A 136 -5.04 -5.13 18.29
CA THR A 136 -4.60 -4.49 19.54
C THR A 136 -5.49 -3.31 19.91
N CYS A 137 -5.75 -2.42 18.95
CA CYS A 137 -6.66 -1.30 19.15
C CYS A 137 -8.06 -1.79 19.51
N ALA A 138 -8.61 -2.75 18.75
CA ALA A 138 -9.94 -3.28 18.99
C ALA A 138 -10.06 -3.91 20.40
N SER A 139 -9.10 -4.72 20.81
CA SER A 139 -9.08 -5.35 22.13
C SER A 139 -8.97 -4.32 23.27
N TYR A 140 -8.21 -3.25 23.08
CA TYR A 140 -8.08 -2.19 24.06
C TYR A 140 -9.40 -1.45 24.28
N PHE A 141 -10.14 -1.13 23.21
CA PHE A 141 -11.43 -0.43 23.31
C PHE A 141 -12.57 -1.35 23.74
N ALA A 142 -12.56 -2.61 23.36
CA ALA A 142 -13.58 -3.57 23.74
C ALA A 142 -13.58 -3.89 25.24
N LYS A 143 -12.48 -3.61 25.95
CA LYS A 143 -12.29 -3.93 27.39
C LYS A 143 -12.68 -5.38 27.63
N PRO A 144 -11.83 -6.36 27.31
CA PRO A 144 -12.21 -7.76 27.25
C PRO A 144 -12.77 -8.25 28.58
N SER A 145 -14.08 -8.25 28.67
CA SER A 145 -14.90 -9.09 29.53
C SER A 145 -15.52 -10.10 28.58
N ASP A 146 -15.61 -11.33 28.97
CA ASP A 146 -16.12 -12.50 28.26
C ASP A 146 -16.75 -12.28 26.87
N GLY A 147 -15.94 -12.54 25.81
CA GLY A 147 -16.48 -12.69 24.46
C GLY A 147 -16.80 -11.39 23.70
N TRP A 148 -15.81 -10.48 23.60
CA TRP A 148 -15.96 -9.30 22.74
C TRP A 148 -16.13 -9.68 21.26
N ARG A 149 -16.93 -8.89 20.53
CA ARG A 149 -17.32 -9.16 19.15
C ARG A 149 -16.99 -8.00 18.24
N VAL A 150 -16.55 -8.31 17.01
CA VAL A 150 -16.22 -7.31 15.98
C VAL A 150 -16.95 -7.58 14.67
N ALA A 151 -17.10 -6.52 13.89
CA ALA A 151 -17.43 -6.59 12.47
C ALA A 151 -16.24 -6.07 11.67
N ILE A 152 -15.90 -6.76 10.56
CA ILE A 152 -14.82 -6.37 9.67
C ILE A 152 -15.43 -5.92 8.35
N GLU A 153 -15.16 -4.66 7.98
CA GLU A 153 -15.50 -4.13 6.67
C GLU A 153 -14.29 -4.20 5.74
N GLY A 154 -14.47 -4.79 4.55
CA GLY A 154 -13.37 -5.01 3.61
C GLY A 154 -12.63 -6.32 3.89
N PHE A 155 -13.30 -7.46 3.66
CA PHE A 155 -12.71 -8.78 3.91
C PHE A 155 -11.91 -9.25 2.71
N ASN A 156 -10.64 -8.90 2.69
CA ASN A 156 -9.57 -9.37 1.80
C ASN A 156 -8.50 -10.10 2.63
N GLU A 157 -7.29 -10.27 2.11
CA GLU A 157 -6.16 -10.91 2.79
C GLU A 157 -5.83 -10.21 4.12
N THR A 158 -5.84 -8.87 4.14
CA THR A 158 -5.65 -8.10 5.38
C THR A 158 -6.82 -8.32 6.35
N GLY A 159 -8.05 -8.34 5.86
CA GLY A 159 -9.24 -8.65 6.66
C GLY A 159 -9.18 -10.06 7.26
N LEU A 160 -8.68 -11.04 6.51
CA LEU A 160 -8.43 -12.40 6.99
C LEU A 160 -7.38 -12.42 8.11
N ALA A 161 -6.27 -11.71 7.93
CA ALA A 161 -5.23 -11.59 8.96
C ALA A 161 -5.77 -10.94 10.24
N ILE A 162 -6.58 -9.87 10.12
CA ILE A 162 -7.24 -9.23 11.25
C ILE A 162 -8.18 -10.20 11.96
N ALA A 163 -8.96 -10.99 11.22
CA ALA A 163 -9.87 -11.98 11.81
C ALA A 163 -9.12 -13.01 12.66
N ARG A 164 -8.04 -13.58 12.12
CA ARG A 164 -7.17 -14.53 12.83
C ARG A 164 -6.57 -13.94 14.10
N GLU A 165 -6.10 -12.71 14.02
CA GLU A 165 -5.50 -12.02 15.17
C GLU A 165 -6.54 -11.66 16.26
N ILE A 166 -7.77 -11.32 15.87
CA ILE A 166 -8.91 -11.12 16.77
C ILE A 166 -9.23 -12.41 17.54
N GLU A 167 -9.33 -13.52 16.85
CA GLU A 167 -9.61 -14.84 17.46
C GLU A 167 -8.49 -15.27 18.40
N THR A 168 -7.22 -15.07 18.03
CA THR A 168 -6.05 -15.34 18.89
C THR A 168 -6.12 -14.57 20.21
N ARG A 169 -6.74 -13.40 20.22
CA ARG A 169 -6.94 -12.56 21.41
C ARG A 169 -8.26 -12.81 22.15
N GLY A 170 -8.97 -13.88 21.81
CA GLY A 170 -10.23 -14.25 22.44
C GLY A 170 -11.43 -13.42 22.01
N GLY A 171 -11.31 -12.66 20.94
CA GLY A 171 -12.45 -11.98 20.29
C GLY A 171 -13.18 -12.90 19.32
N GLN A 172 -14.37 -12.50 18.91
CA GLN A 172 -15.20 -13.19 17.93
C GLN A 172 -15.49 -12.28 16.74
N VAL A 173 -15.22 -12.75 15.52
CA VAL A 173 -15.67 -12.07 14.31
C VAL A 173 -17.15 -12.40 14.09
N ALA A 174 -18.02 -11.44 14.32
CA ALA A 174 -19.47 -11.62 14.23
C ALA A 174 -20.01 -11.36 12.82
N LYS A 175 -19.35 -10.48 12.06
CA LYS A 175 -19.77 -10.12 10.70
C LYS A 175 -18.57 -9.76 9.85
N VAL A 176 -18.65 -10.09 8.57
CA VAL A 176 -17.71 -9.62 7.56
C VAL A 176 -18.48 -9.03 6.38
N SER A 177 -17.94 -7.98 5.76
CA SER A 177 -18.52 -7.38 4.57
C SER A 177 -17.51 -7.20 3.46
N THR A 178 -18.00 -7.31 2.23
CA THR A 178 -17.27 -7.02 1.00
C THR A 178 -18.13 -6.16 0.09
N ALA A 179 -17.61 -5.72 -1.04
CA ALA A 179 -18.40 -5.03 -2.06
C ALA A 179 -19.61 -5.87 -2.59
N LYS A 180 -19.62 -7.20 -2.34
CA LYS A 180 -20.70 -8.11 -2.76
C LYS A 180 -21.78 -8.33 -1.69
N GLY A 181 -21.56 -7.85 -0.48
CA GLY A 181 -22.50 -7.98 0.63
C GLY A 181 -21.87 -8.30 1.97
N CYS A 182 -22.71 -8.57 2.95
CA CYS A 182 -22.33 -8.87 4.33
C CYS A 182 -22.80 -10.29 4.71
N VAL A 183 -21.94 -11.00 5.44
CA VAL A 183 -22.20 -12.32 6.03
C VAL A 183 -22.06 -12.18 7.55
N ALA A 184 -22.97 -12.88 8.29
CA ALA A 184 -23.00 -12.91 9.75
C ALA A 184 -22.91 -14.35 10.26
#